data_7cbf9a5a9d78651eac446ffe069cdb58
#
_entry.id   7cbf9a5a9d78651eac446ffe069cdb58
#
_cell.length_a   1.000
_cell.length_b   1.000
_cell.length_c   1.000
_cell.angle_alpha   90.00
_cell.angle_beta   90.00
_cell.angle_gamma   90.00
#
_symmetry.space_group_name_H-M   'P 1'
#
loop_
_entity.id
_entity.type
_entity.pdbx_description
1 polymer ?
#
loop_
_entity_poly.entity_id
_entity_poly.type
_entity_poly.pdbx_seq_one_letter_code
_entity_poly.pdbx_strand_id
1 'polypeptide(L)'
;MIVLKDKKDIRHCPASFLKEHEWESHGQYDSLQFVNPAVKVLSVQFTKVGEKTYKAFPNLEWIIIRQHGFNNINIEECIQRGIGVVTTKPFAQSTADWISSHIEETDNVALIGCGSIGSKIKASNIHSFPRRSDFANIEDFNTLVVTVQPEGNDKLIGHNILSKFKGKLISVSRSTVIDNTALYENIDNITHAYVDTLDSHLSCLLYTS
;
A
#
# COMPACT_ATOMS: atom_id res chain seq x y z
N MET A 1 -6.69 27.30 11.77
CA MET A 1 -6.94 25.89 11.41
C MET A 1 -5.92 25.04 12.13
N ILE A 2 -6.35 24.16 13.03
CA ILE A 2 -5.43 23.26 13.76
C ILE A 2 -5.38 21.96 12.98
N VAL A 3 -4.19 21.54 12.62
CA VAL A 3 -3.92 20.27 11.96
C VAL A 3 -3.26 19.35 12.94
N LEU A 4 -3.88 18.23 13.22
CA LEU A 4 -3.36 17.22 14.13
C LEU A 4 -2.64 16.12 13.36
N LYS A 5 -1.48 15.71 13.86
CA LYS A 5 -0.64 14.70 13.24
C LYS A 5 -0.32 13.58 14.21
N ASP A 6 -0.33 12.33 13.77
CA ASP A 6 0.12 11.20 14.57
C ASP A 6 1.61 11.33 14.94
N LYS A 7 1.92 11.09 16.19
CA LYS A 7 3.28 11.24 16.74
C LYS A 7 4.33 10.36 16.05
N LYS A 8 3.93 9.20 15.54
CA LYS A 8 4.80 8.28 14.79
C LYS A 8 5.24 8.85 13.45
N ASP A 9 4.50 9.83 12.93
CA ASP A 9 4.64 10.36 11.57
C ASP A 9 5.44 11.67 11.48
N ILE A 10 5.79 12.30 12.62
CA ILE A 10 6.50 13.58 12.64
C ILE A 10 7.89 13.49 12.00
N ARG A 11 8.53 12.34 12.07
CA ARG A 11 9.91 12.13 11.57
C ARG A 11 10.09 12.43 10.07
N HIS A 12 9.02 12.42 9.29
CA HIS A 12 9.04 12.58 7.84
C HIS A 12 8.44 13.90 7.32
N CYS A 13 8.15 14.86 8.21
CA CYS A 13 7.67 16.17 7.80
C CYS A 13 8.82 17.16 7.67
N PRO A 14 8.92 17.91 6.55
CA PRO A 14 9.87 19.02 6.43
C PRO A 14 9.67 20.03 7.57
N ALA A 15 10.77 20.46 8.19
CA ALA A 15 10.73 21.43 9.29
C ALA A 15 10.09 22.77 8.89
N SER A 16 10.22 23.17 7.60
CA SER A 16 9.57 24.35 7.04
C SER A 16 8.05 24.27 7.14
N PHE A 17 7.48 23.13 6.77
CA PHE A 17 6.04 22.92 6.81
C PHE A 17 5.48 22.92 8.25
N LEU A 18 6.26 22.47 9.22
CA LEU A 18 5.87 22.48 10.63
C LEU A 18 5.89 23.89 11.24
N LYS A 19 6.67 24.83 10.67
CA LYS A 19 6.76 26.23 11.15
C LYS A 19 5.61 27.11 10.67
N GLU A 20 5.01 26.79 9.51
CA GLU A 20 3.96 27.61 8.88
C GLU A 20 2.57 27.33 9.44
N HIS A 21 2.40 26.24 10.21
CA HIS A 21 1.09 25.80 10.69
C HIS A 21 1.19 25.45 12.18
N GLU A 22 0.15 25.77 12.94
CA GLU A 22 0.00 25.28 14.32
C GLU A 22 -0.30 23.78 14.30
N TRP A 23 0.72 22.98 14.60
CA TRP A 23 0.63 21.53 14.67
C TRP A 23 0.62 21.08 16.11
N GLU A 24 -0.45 20.42 16.53
CA GLU A 24 -0.45 19.62 17.74
C GLU A 24 -0.16 18.16 17.38
N SER A 25 0.87 17.58 17.97
CA SER A 25 1.15 16.16 17.84
C SER A 25 0.56 15.42 19.02
N HIS A 26 -0.45 14.60 18.78
CA HIS A 26 -0.96 13.68 19.78
C HIS A 26 -0.44 12.25 19.53
N GLY A 27 0.15 11.65 20.58
CA GLY A 27 0.35 10.21 20.61
C GLY A 27 -0.96 9.57 20.99
N GLN A 28 -1.32 8.52 20.27
CA GLN A 28 -2.46 7.63 20.45
C GLN A 28 -3.70 8.25 21.12
N TYR A 29 -4.78 8.41 20.36
CA TYR A 29 -6.10 8.89 20.81
C TYR A 29 -6.82 7.90 21.75
N ASP A 30 -6.08 7.06 22.46
CA ASP A 30 -6.65 5.96 23.25
C ASP A 30 -7.30 6.37 24.55
N SER A 31 -7.12 7.63 24.99
CA SER A 31 -7.89 8.12 26.12
C SER A 31 -9.29 8.58 25.66
N LEU A 32 -10.32 7.90 26.09
CA LEU A 32 -11.74 8.21 25.88
C LEU A 32 -12.15 9.62 26.38
N GLN A 33 -11.23 10.39 26.95
CA GLN A 33 -11.46 11.69 27.60
C GLN A 33 -10.91 12.89 26.81
N PHE A 34 -10.15 12.64 25.73
CA PHE A 34 -9.59 13.74 24.95
C PHE A 34 -10.61 14.22 23.91
N VAL A 35 -11.05 15.47 24.06
CA VAL A 35 -11.91 16.16 23.09
C VAL A 35 -11.27 17.49 22.72
N ASN A 36 -10.98 17.70 21.43
CA ASN A 36 -10.51 18.98 20.92
C ASN A 36 -11.36 19.44 19.73
N PRO A 37 -12.36 20.28 19.98
CA PRO A 37 -13.26 20.77 18.92
C PRO A 37 -12.61 21.79 17.97
N ALA A 38 -11.40 22.28 18.28
CA ALA A 38 -10.67 23.19 17.42
C ALA A 38 -10.00 22.48 16.22
N VAL A 39 -9.88 21.15 16.26
CA VAL A 39 -9.30 20.35 15.17
C VAL A 39 -10.31 20.20 14.05
N LYS A 40 -9.99 20.75 12.88
CA LYS A 40 -10.76 20.64 11.65
C LYS A 40 -10.12 19.75 10.61
N VAL A 41 -8.81 19.60 10.65
CA VAL A 41 -8.05 18.79 9.70
C VAL A 41 -7.17 17.80 10.47
N LEU A 42 -7.33 16.52 10.15
CA LEU A 42 -6.55 15.43 10.72
C LEU A 42 -5.61 14.84 9.66
N SER A 43 -4.31 14.82 9.93
CA SER A 43 -3.34 14.17 9.06
C SER A 43 -2.88 12.85 9.68
N VAL A 44 -3.14 11.74 9.01
CA VAL A 44 -2.81 10.37 9.48
C VAL A 44 -2.01 9.59 8.45
N GLN A 45 -1.28 8.57 8.90
CA GLN A 45 -0.65 7.58 8.05
C GLN A 45 -1.14 6.16 8.42
N PHE A 46 -0.83 5.69 9.62
CA PHE A 46 -1.16 4.33 10.07
C PHE A 46 -2.29 4.29 11.11
N THR A 47 -2.63 5.43 11.70
CA THR A 47 -3.66 5.49 12.74
C THR A 47 -5.02 5.10 12.17
N LYS A 48 -5.70 4.15 12.85
CA LYS A 48 -7.07 3.78 12.51
C LYS A 48 -8.02 4.93 12.88
N VAL A 49 -8.77 5.40 11.89
CA VAL A 49 -9.80 6.41 12.07
C VAL A 49 -11.16 5.73 12.25
N GLY A 50 -11.89 6.12 13.26
CA GLY A 50 -13.21 5.58 13.57
C GLY A 50 -13.89 6.36 14.69
N GLU A 51 -14.87 5.77 15.34
CA GLU A 51 -15.75 6.39 16.34
C GLU A 51 -15.00 7.17 17.45
N LYS A 52 -13.86 6.62 17.92
CA LYS A 52 -13.01 7.32 18.93
C LYS A 52 -12.43 8.62 18.37
N THR A 53 -12.01 8.61 17.10
CA THR A 53 -11.47 9.78 16.42
C THR A 53 -12.53 10.88 16.28
N TYR A 54 -13.74 10.49 15.87
CA TYR A 54 -14.84 11.44 15.68
C TYR A 54 -15.33 12.03 16.99
N LYS A 55 -15.31 11.26 18.07
CA LYS A 55 -15.58 11.78 19.44
C LYS A 55 -14.50 12.74 19.92
N ALA A 56 -13.24 12.43 19.62
CA ALA A 56 -12.11 13.30 19.98
C ALA A 56 -12.12 14.62 19.20
N PHE A 57 -12.57 14.59 17.93
CA PHE A 57 -12.58 15.74 17.03
C PHE A 57 -13.97 15.97 16.42
N PRO A 58 -14.92 16.51 17.22
CA PRO A 58 -16.33 16.63 16.78
C PRO A 58 -16.54 17.59 15.62
N ASN A 59 -15.62 18.51 15.36
CA ASN A 59 -15.67 19.47 14.26
C ASN A 59 -14.70 19.13 13.11
N LEU A 60 -14.33 17.83 12.99
CA LEU A 60 -13.45 17.38 11.93
C LEU A 60 -14.11 17.54 10.56
N GLU A 61 -13.46 18.28 9.67
CA GLU A 61 -13.93 18.57 8.32
C GLU A 61 -13.14 17.78 7.26
N TRP A 62 -11.85 17.50 7.53
CA TRP A 62 -10.96 16.87 6.56
C TRP A 62 -10.03 15.87 7.19
N ILE A 63 -9.77 14.78 6.46
CA ILE A 63 -8.73 13.79 6.78
C ILE A 63 -7.75 13.72 5.61
N ILE A 64 -6.47 13.95 5.90
CA ILE A 64 -5.37 13.81 4.94
C ILE A 64 -4.63 12.51 5.24
N ILE A 65 -4.68 11.57 4.31
CA ILE A 65 -3.97 10.29 4.42
C ILE A 65 -2.62 10.43 3.73
N ARG A 66 -1.53 10.28 4.49
CA ARG A 66 -0.16 10.41 3.99
C ARG A 66 0.42 9.09 3.52
N GLN A 67 -0.41 8.25 2.93
CA GLN A 67 -0.04 6.99 2.29
C GLN A 67 -0.95 6.74 1.07
N HIS A 68 -0.60 5.75 0.27
CA HIS A 68 -1.35 5.41 -0.92
C HIS A 68 -2.64 4.63 -0.59
N GLY A 69 -2.56 3.69 0.35
CA GLY A 69 -3.71 2.93 0.84
C GLY A 69 -4.49 3.67 1.94
N PHE A 70 -5.76 3.32 2.11
CA PHE A 70 -6.66 3.94 3.10
C PHE A 70 -7.43 2.91 3.95
N ASN A 71 -6.89 1.70 4.11
CA ASN A 71 -7.50 0.60 4.86
C ASN A 71 -7.71 0.90 6.36
N ASN A 72 -7.09 1.97 6.85
CA ASN A 72 -7.25 2.46 8.20
C ASN A 72 -8.43 3.43 8.38
N ILE A 73 -9.20 3.70 7.30
CA ILE A 73 -10.32 4.65 7.30
C ILE A 73 -11.52 4.02 6.59
N ASN A 74 -12.70 4.14 7.19
CA ASN A 74 -13.96 3.84 6.53
C ASN A 74 -14.44 5.07 5.74
N ILE A 75 -14.32 5.03 4.42
CA ILE A 75 -14.68 6.14 3.54
C ILE A 75 -16.18 6.42 3.56
N GLU A 76 -17.01 5.38 3.61
CA GLU A 76 -18.49 5.51 3.67
C GLU A 76 -18.93 6.24 4.93
N GLU A 77 -18.31 5.92 6.06
CA GLU A 77 -18.56 6.61 7.31
C GLU A 77 -18.13 8.09 7.26
N CYS A 78 -16.99 8.40 6.62
CA CYS A 78 -16.56 9.78 6.41
C CYS A 78 -17.57 10.55 5.56
N ILE A 79 -18.07 9.96 4.47
CA ILE A 79 -19.08 10.57 3.61
C ILE A 79 -20.37 10.85 4.39
N GLN A 80 -20.86 9.88 5.19
CA GLN A 80 -22.07 10.06 6.01
C GLN A 80 -21.92 11.19 7.04
N ARG A 81 -20.70 11.44 7.52
CA ARG A 81 -20.38 12.50 8.48
C ARG A 81 -20.06 13.85 7.79
N GLY A 82 -20.03 13.91 6.47
CA GLY A 82 -19.64 15.10 5.72
C GLY A 82 -18.16 15.43 5.81
N ILE A 83 -17.30 14.46 6.14
CA ILE A 83 -15.85 14.62 6.28
C ILE A 83 -15.17 14.32 4.95
N GLY A 84 -14.45 15.32 4.41
CA GLY A 84 -13.64 15.16 3.20
C GLY A 84 -12.40 14.28 3.47
N VAL A 85 -12.06 13.40 2.53
CA VAL A 85 -10.87 12.54 2.61
C VAL A 85 -9.96 12.78 1.42
N VAL A 86 -8.69 13.08 1.68
CA VAL A 86 -7.66 13.31 0.65
C VAL A 86 -6.52 12.32 0.87
N THR A 87 -6.15 11.61 -0.19
CA THR A 87 -4.96 10.75 -0.20
C THR A 87 -3.80 11.44 -0.92
N THR A 88 -2.58 11.23 -0.45
CA THR A 88 -1.40 11.74 -1.15
C THR A 88 -1.01 10.75 -2.27
N LYS A 89 -1.19 11.18 -3.53
CA LYS A 89 -0.84 10.39 -4.73
C LYS A 89 0.64 10.46 -5.17
N PRO A 90 1.51 11.35 -4.61
CA PRO A 90 2.85 11.55 -5.18
C PRO A 90 3.76 10.31 -5.13
N PHE A 91 3.52 9.37 -4.23
CA PHE A 91 4.34 8.16 -4.08
C PHE A 91 4.17 7.12 -5.21
N ALA A 92 3.13 7.22 -6.03
CA ALA A 92 2.92 6.27 -7.13
C ALA A 92 4.06 6.29 -8.15
N GLN A 93 4.65 7.46 -8.43
CA GLN A 93 5.78 7.56 -9.37
C GLN A 93 7.04 6.94 -8.79
N SER A 94 7.43 7.29 -7.56
CA SER A 94 8.64 6.74 -6.94
C SER A 94 8.56 5.23 -6.72
N THR A 95 7.37 4.71 -6.42
CA THR A 95 7.15 3.25 -6.33
C THR A 95 7.27 2.59 -7.72
N ALA A 96 6.71 3.20 -8.76
CA ALA A 96 6.84 2.68 -10.12
C ALA A 96 8.30 2.77 -10.62
N ASP A 97 9.03 3.83 -10.30
CA ASP A 97 10.45 3.97 -10.64
C ASP A 97 11.30 2.92 -9.92
N TRP A 98 11.00 2.64 -8.65
CA TRP A 98 11.64 1.56 -7.91
C TRP A 98 11.37 0.18 -8.55
N ILE A 99 10.12 -0.14 -8.90
CA ILE A 99 9.80 -1.38 -9.61
C ILE A 99 10.58 -1.45 -10.93
N SER A 100 10.55 -0.37 -11.72
CA SER A 100 11.22 -0.30 -13.02
C SER A 100 12.73 -0.49 -12.91
N SER A 101 13.36 -0.08 -11.81
CA SER A 101 14.80 -0.28 -11.59
C SER A 101 15.20 -1.74 -11.33
N HIS A 102 14.24 -2.61 -11.04
CA HIS A 102 14.44 -4.06 -10.85
C HIS A 102 14.03 -4.90 -12.09
N ILE A 103 13.58 -4.22 -13.16
CA ILE A 103 13.24 -4.84 -14.43
C ILE A 103 14.39 -4.64 -15.39
N GLU A 104 14.88 -5.72 -15.98
CA GLU A 104 15.93 -5.69 -16.99
C GLU A 104 15.34 -5.48 -18.38
N GLU A 105 16.13 -5.00 -19.32
CA GLU A 105 15.69 -4.74 -20.69
C GLU A 105 15.20 -6.02 -21.40
N THR A 106 15.76 -7.16 -21.02
CA THR A 106 15.43 -8.48 -21.55
C THR A 106 14.24 -9.16 -20.85
N ASP A 107 13.70 -8.53 -19.79
CA ASP A 107 12.58 -9.11 -19.06
C ASP A 107 11.29 -9.09 -19.88
N ASN A 108 10.58 -10.24 -19.88
CA ASN A 108 9.22 -10.36 -20.34
C ASN A 108 8.29 -10.25 -19.12
N VAL A 109 7.64 -9.11 -18.97
CA VAL A 109 6.95 -8.72 -17.74
C VAL A 109 5.47 -9.01 -17.80
N ALA A 110 4.98 -9.83 -16.87
CA ALA A 110 3.56 -9.96 -16.54
C ALA A 110 3.19 -8.94 -15.47
N LEU A 111 2.35 -7.96 -15.79
CA LEU A 111 1.87 -6.95 -14.84
C LEU A 111 0.45 -7.28 -14.39
N ILE A 112 0.26 -7.52 -13.10
CA ILE A 112 -1.04 -7.69 -12.47
C ILE A 112 -1.38 -6.42 -11.68
N GLY A 113 -2.33 -5.64 -12.21
CA GLY A 113 -2.75 -4.37 -11.66
C GLY A 113 -2.19 -3.15 -12.37
N CYS A 114 -2.98 -2.59 -13.30
CA CYS A 114 -2.63 -1.39 -14.06
C CYS A 114 -3.31 -0.13 -13.46
N GLY A 115 -3.18 0.05 -12.14
CA GLY A 115 -3.69 1.23 -11.40
C GLY A 115 -2.70 2.39 -11.42
N SER A 116 -2.77 3.23 -10.37
CA SER A 116 -1.93 4.45 -10.25
C SER A 116 -0.42 4.17 -10.23
N ILE A 117 0.02 3.00 -9.79
CA ILE A 117 1.42 2.56 -9.81
C ILE A 117 1.70 1.81 -11.11
N GLY A 118 0.95 0.75 -11.39
CA GLY A 118 1.20 -0.13 -12.53
C GLY A 118 1.22 0.59 -13.87
N SER A 119 0.35 1.60 -14.08
CA SER A 119 0.34 2.41 -15.30
C SER A 119 1.58 3.28 -15.53
N LYS A 120 2.46 3.39 -14.54
CA LYS A 120 3.69 4.21 -14.59
C LYS A 120 4.97 3.37 -14.68
N ILE A 121 4.86 2.05 -14.63
CA ILE A 121 5.99 1.13 -14.75
C ILE A 121 6.53 1.17 -16.17
N LYS A 122 7.85 1.24 -16.28
CA LYS A 122 8.57 1.24 -17.55
C LYS A 122 9.26 -0.10 -17.75
N ALA A 123 8.94 -0.77 -18.85
CA ALA A 123 9.60 -1.99 -19.27
C ALA A 123 9.52 -2.08 -20.81
N SER A 124 10.53 -2.69 -21.45
CA SER A 124 10.58 -2.85 -22.91
C SER A 124 9.51 -3.81 -23.40
N ASN A 125 9.22 -4.85 -22.63
CA ASN A 125 8.20 -5.84 -22.94
C ASN A 125 7.32 -6.09 -21.70
N ILE A 126 6.12 -5.50 -21.69
CA ILE A 126 5.18 -5.57 -20.58
C ILE A 126 3.78 -5.96 -21.07
N HIS A 127 3.25 -7.02 -20.49
CA HIS A 127 1.88 -7.45 -20.72
C HIS A 127 1.05 -7.25 -19.45
N SER A 128 -0.01 -6.46 -19.55
CA SER A 128 -0.92 -6.18 -18.42
C SER A 128 -2.07 -7.16 -18.43
N PHE A 129 -2.20 -7.93 -17.36
CA PHE A 129 -3.34 -8.82 -17.17
C PHE A 129 -4.54 -8.06 -16.63
N PRO A 130 -5.74 -8.20 -17.21
CA PRO A 130 -6.97 -7.67 -16.66
C PRO A 130 -7.24 -8.24 -15.27
N ARG A 131 -7.92 -7.47 -14.45
CA ARG A 131 -8.34 -7.89 -13.12
C ARG A 131 -9.16 -9.19 -13.22
N ARG A 132 -8.75 -10.22 -12.46
CA ARG A 132 -9.37 -11.56 -12.45
C ARG A 132 -9.33 -12.30 -13.78
N SER A 133 -8.31 -12.07 -14.60
CA SER A 133 -8.03 -12.96 -15.74
C SER A 133 -7.66 -14.36 -15.24
N ASP A 134 -7.72 -15.32 -16.13
CA ASP A 134 -7.26 -16.69 -15.91
C ASP A 134 -5.72 -16.80 -15.87
N PHE A 135 -5.00 -15.68 -16.06
CA PHE A 135 -3.55 -15.61 -16.15
C PHE A 135 -2.97 -16.66 -17.12
N ALA A 136 -3.69 -16.89 -18.23
CA ALA A 136 -3.24 -17.80 -19.27
C ALA A 136 -1.83 -17.43 -19.74
N ASN A 137 -1.00 -18.43 -19.96
CA ASN A 137 0.37 -18.30 -20.42
C ASN A 137 1.30 -17.52 -19.45
N ILE A 138 1.03 -17.57 -18.15
CA ILE A 138 1.90 -16.92 -17.15
C ILE A 138 3.33 -17.51 -17.18
N GLU A 139 3.49 -18.73 -17.65
CA GLU A 139 4.76 -19.42 -17.88
C GLU A 139 5.62 -18.81 -18.98
N ASP A 140 5.05 -17.98 -19.86
CA ASP A 140 5.80 -17.29 -20.93
C ASP A 140 6.56 -16.06 -20.42
N PHE A 141 6.33 -15.67 -19.15
CA PHE A 141 6.93 -14.50 -18.53
C PHE A 141 8.02 -14.91 -17.54
N ASN A 142 9.08 -14.10 -17.47
CA ASN A 142 10.19 -14.29 -16.52
C ASN A 142 10.20 -13.25 -15.37
N THR A 143 9.33 -12.25 -15.44
CA THR A 143 9.16 -11.26 -14.38
C THR A 143 7.67 -11.02 -14.11
N LEU A 144 7.24 -11.26 -12.87
CA LEU A 144 5.87 -11.04 -12.40
C LEU A 144 5.82 -9.82 -11.49
N VAL A 145 5.07 -8.80 -11.91
CA VAL A 145 4.88 -7.57 -11.15
C VAL A 145 3.45 -7.47 -10.64
N VAL A 146 3.29 -7.27 -9.32
CA VAL A 146 1.98 -7.24 -8.65
C VAL A 146 1.78 -5.90 -7.96
N THR A 147 0.77 -5.13 -8.42
CA THR A 147 0.46 -3.77 -7.93
C THR A 147 -1.02 -3.57 -7.63
N VAL A 148 -1.73 -4.62 -7.25
CA VAL A 148 -3.17 -4.57 -6.93
C VAL A 148 -3.43 -4.15 -5.49
N GLN A 149 -4.60 -3.57 -5.26
CA GLN A 149 -5.11 -3.36 -3.91
C GLN A 149 -5.56 -4.69 -3.28
N PRO A 150 -5.47 -4.86 -1.94
CA PRO A 150 -5.84 -6.11 -1.29
C PRO A 150 -7.34 -6.42 -1.36
N GLU A 151 -8.19 -5.39 -1.39
CA GLU A 151 -9.65 -5.54 -1.36
C GLU A 151 -10.16 -6.37 -2.55
N GLY A 152 -10.68 -7.56 -2.24
CA GLY A 152 -11.17 -8.53 -3.21
C GLY A 152 -10.08 -9.20 -4.05
N ASN A 153 -8.82 -9.10 -3.65
CA ASN A 153 -7.66 -9.75 -4.29
C ASN A 153 -6.88 -10.61 -3.28
N ASP A 154 -7.53 -11.05 -2.21
CA ASP A 154 -6.92 -11.93 -1.22
C ASP A 154 -6.47 -13.23 -1.91
N LYS A 155 -5.22 -13.64 -1.66
CA LYS A 155 -4.58 -14.81 -2.27
C LYS A 155 -4.67 -14.88 -3.80
N LEU A 156 -4.75 -13.73 -4.47
CA LEU A 156 -4.83 -13.66 -5.93
C LEU A 156 -3.63 -14.36 -6.61
N ILE A 157 -2.43 -14.17 -6.04
CA ILE A 157 -1.21 -14.84 -6.49
C ILE A 157 -1.08 -16.14 -5.69
N GLY A 158 -1.77 -17.15 -6.16
CA GLY A 158 -1.86 -18.45 -5.52
C GLY A 158 -1.14 -19.54 -6.30
N HIS A 159 -1.40 -20.79 -5.91
CA HIS A 159 -0.77 -21.97 -6.51
C HIS A 159 -0.98 -22.09 -8.04
N ASN A 160 -2.14 -21.67 -8.54
CA ASN A 160 -2.47 -21.65 -9.97
C ASN A 160 -1.52 -20.79 -10.82
N ILE A 161 -0.91 -19.77 -10.22
CA ILE A 161 0.09 -18.89 -10.85
C ILE A 161 1.49 -19.40 -10.53
N LEU A 162 1.81 -19.55 -9.23
CA LEU A 162 3.15 -19.80 -8.74
C LEU A 162 3.71 -21.18 -9.15
N SER A 163 2.85 -22.17 -9.39
CA SER A 163 3.27 -23.48 -9.87
C SER A 163 3.73 -23.48 -11.34
N LYS A 164 3.28 -22.50 -12.12
CA LYS A 164 3.62 -22.38 -13.56
C LYS A 164 4.67 -21.30 -13.80
N PHE A 165 4.63 -20.22 -13.05
CA PHE A 165 5.55 -19.10 -13.17
C PHE A 165 6.96 -19.50 -12.72
N LYS A 166 7.98 -19.12 -13.51
CA LYS A 166 9.38 -19.28 -13.14
C LYS A 166 10.13 -17.98 -13.43
N GLY A 167 10.65 -17.33 -12.37
CA GLY A 167 11.37 -16.09 -12.58
C GLY A 167 11.35 -15.14 -11.38
N LYS A 168 11.39 -13.86 -11.66
CA LYS A 168 11.49 -12.75 -10.70
C LYS A 168 10.09 -12.31 -10.26
N LEU A 169 9.85 -12.24 -8.95
CA LEU A 169 8.62 -11.73 -8.36
C LEU A 169 8.85 -10.34 -7.76
N ILE A 170 8.12 -9.33 -8.22
CA ILE A 170 8.15 -7.96 -7.67
C ILE A 170 6.75 -7.61 -7.20
N SER A 171 6.55 -7.38 -5.90
CA SER A 171 5.24 -7.05 -5.34
C SER A 171 5.29 -5.86 -4.40
N VAL A 172 4.50 -4.85 -4.69
CA VAL A 172 4.21 -3.72 -3.79
C VAL A 172 2.78 -3.77 -3.24
N SER A 173 2.12 -4.90 -3.45
CA SER A 173 0.81 -5.20 -2.86
C SER A 173 0.95 -5.60 -1.39
N ARG A 174 -0.17 -5.63 -0.66
CA ARG A 174 -0.17 -6.16 0.71
C ARG A 174 0.10 -7.66 0.72
N SER A 175 0.65 -8.17 1.82
CA SER A 175 0.99 -9.59 2.01
C SER A 175 -0.18 -10.54 1.75
N THR A 176 -1.41 -10.10 2.03
CA THR A 176 -2.63 -10.91 1.80
C THR A 176 -2.91 -11.21 0.33
N VAL A 177 -2.34 -10.44 -0.60
CA VAL A 177 -2.53 -10.64 -2.06
C VAL A 177 -1.78 -11.89 -2.55
N ILE A 178 -0.69 -12.26 -1.90
CA ILE A 178 0.08 -13.47 -2.21
C ILE A 178 -0.33 -14.57 -1.24
N ASP A 179 -0.64 -15.76 -1.76
CA ASP A 179 -0.81 -16.92 -0.91
C ASP A 179 0.58 -17.40 -0.44
N ASN A 180 0.86 -17.15 0.84
CA ASN A 180 2.16 -17.45 1.44
C ASN A 180 2.47 -18.96 1.43
N THR A 181 1.47 -19.82 1.59
CA THR A 181 1.65 -21.26 1.49
C THR A 181 2.05 -21.68 0.08
N ALA A 182 1.32 -21.16 -0.92
CA ALA A 182 1.63 -21.42 -2.32
C ALA A 182 3.00 -20.86 -2.73
N LEU A 183 3.40 -19.70 -2.20
CA LEU A 183 4.73 -19.13 -2.45
C LEU A 183 5.82 -20.04 -1.87
N TYR A 184 5.65 -20.52 -0.64
CA TYR A 184 6.61 -21.43 -0.02
C TYR A 184 6.74 -22.75 -0.77
N GLU A 185 5.62 -23.36 -1.17
CA GLU A 185 5.59 -24.61 -1.92
C GLU A 185 6.24 -24.51 -3.32
N ASN A 186 6.33 -23.30 -3.87
CA ASN A 186 6.89 -23.04 -5.20
C ASN A 186 8.13 -22.12 -5.14
N ILE A 187 8.80 -22.04 -4.01
CA ILE A 187 9.93 -21.09 -3.82
C ILE A 187 11.08 -21.33 -4.81
N ASP A 188 11.32 -22.58 -5.18
CA ASP A 188 12.35 -22.97 -6.15
C ASP A 188 12.09 -22.42 -7.57
N ASN A 189 10.85 -22.02 -7.87
CA ASN A 189 10.50 -21.37 -9.11
C ASN A 189 10.85 -19.86 -9.10
N ILE A 190 11.09 -19.27 -7.93
CA ILE A 190 11.32 -17.85 -7.77
C ILE A 190 12.82 -17.56 -7.72
N THR A 191 13.36 -16.97 -8.78
CA THR A 191 14.79 -16.64 -8.86
C THR A 191 15.15 -15.47 -7.96
N HIS A 192 14.29 -14.44 -7.88
CA HIS A 192 14.43 -13.27 -7.02
C HIS A 192 13.07 -12.81 -6.55
N ALA A 193 12.93 -12.42 -5.30
CA ALA A 193 11.71 -11.86 -4.74
C ALA A 193 11.96 -10.47 -4.15
N TYR A 194 11.28 -9.46 -4.71
CA TYR A 194 11.25 -8.07 -4.22
C TYR A 194 9.84 -7.79 -3.71
N VAL A 195 9.64 -7.87 -2.41
CA VAL A 195 8.30 -7.80 -1.80
C VAL A 195 8.28 -6.74 -0.70
N ASP A 196 7.42 -5.72 -0.86
CA ASP A 196 7.31 -4.60 0.10
C ASP A 196 6.75 -5.05 1.46
N THR A 197 5.81 -5.99 1.46
CA THR A 197 5.21 -6.53 2.69
C THR A 197 5.14 -8.06 2.63
N LEU A 198 5.82 -8.70 3.58
CA LEU A 198 5.73 -10.14 3.83
C LEU A 198 5.00 -10.41 5.14
N ASP A 199 4.35 -11.56 5.22
CA ASP A 199 3.88 -12.07 6.49
C ASP A 199 5.09 -12.40 7.38
N SER A 200 4.99 -12.14 8.68
CA SER A 200 6.09 -12.28 9.65
C SER A 200 6.71 -13.68 9.66
N HIS A 201 5.95 -14.71 9.27
CA HIS A 201 6.43 -16.09 9.18
C HIS A 201 7.33 -16.35 7.96
N LEU A 202 7.19 -15.59 6.87
CA LEU A 202 8.01 -15.74 5.66
C LEU A 202 9.29 -14.89 5.70
N SER A 203 9.31 -13.82 6.45
CA SER A 203 10.49 -12.95 6.56
C SER A 203 11.72 -13.69 7.09
N CYS A 204 11.54 -14.71 7.94
CA CYS A 204 12.63 -15.56 8.43
C CYS A 204 13.25 -16.48 7.36
N LEU A 205 12.49 -16.88 6.35
CA LEU A 205 12.92 -17.88 5.37
C LEU A 205 13.66 -17.27 4.17
N LEU A 206 13.33 -16.04 3.79
CA LEU A 206 13.93 -15.36 2.63
C LEU A 206 15.28 -14.68 2.95
N TYR A 207 15.62 -14.50 4.24
CA TYR A 207 16.91 -13.92 4.66
C TYR A 207 18.00 -14.96 4.95
N THR A 208 17.76 -16.24 4.75
CA THR A 208 18.71 -17.34 5.07
C THR A 208 19.29 -18.05 3.84
N SER A 209 19.11 -17.51 2.65
CA SER A 209 19.71 -18.07 1.41
C SER A 209 20.74 -17.12 0.79
#